data_0012c23c26b1ad4a58577a2c7a4131ea
#
_entry.id   0012c23c26b1ad4a58577a2c7a4131ea
#
_cell.length_a   1.000
_cell.length_b   1.000
_cell.length_c   1.000
_cell.angle_alpha   90.00
_cell.angle_beta   90.00
_cell.angle_gamma   90.00
#
_symmetry.space_group_name_H-M   'P 1'
#
loop_
_entity.id
_entity.type
_entity.pdbx_description
1 polymer ?
#
loop_
_entity_poly.entity_id
_entity_poly.type
_entity_poly.pdbx_seq_one_letter_code
_entity_poly.pdbx_strand_id
1 'polypeptide(L)'
;EIIIKSFIKLFGETFGVFAPDSKKKVREDQALKVLIINPGATSTKIAVFDEDNQIFKKGIDHSAQELDRFDRVIDQADFRQKAILDAVAQGGFRLTDFDAVCGRGGLYRPIPSGTYAVSDAVMRDVEQAPYGEHPSNLGAYLARRIGDMVGIPAFFVDPVCVDEMTEVAHYTGFAPFRRLC
;
A
#
# COMPACT_ATOMS: atom_id res chain seq x y z
N GLU A 1 -4.15 12.75 2.92
CA GLU A 1 -4.42 13.02 4.36
C GLU A 1 -5.74 12.37 4.82
N ILE A 2 -6.85 12.55 4.07
CA ILE A 2 -8.17 11.97 4.41
C ILE A 2 -8.14 10.43 4.40
N ILE A 3 -7.51 9.82 3.40
CA ILE A 3 -7.40 8.37 3.22
C ILE A 3 -6.65 7.71 4.40
N ILE A 4 -5.60 8.37 4.89
CA ILE A 4 -4.77 7.86 5.98
C ILE A 4 -5.51 7.91 7.31
N LYS A 5 -6.28 8.99 7.56
CA LYS A 5 -7.12 9.13 8.77
C LYS A 5 -8.23 8.08 8.81
N SER A 6 -8.85 7.81 7.66
CA SER A 6 -9.84 6.72 7.53
C SER A 6 -9.21 5.35 7.81
N PHE A 7 -7.98 5.11 7.32
CA PHE A 7 -7.25 3.88 7.58
C PHE A 7 -6.99 3.68 9.08
N ILE A 8 -6.42 4.67 9.75
CA ILE A 8 -6.06 4.56 11.17
C ILE A 8 -7.30 4.35 12.03
N LYS A 9 -8.40 5.05 11.75
CA LYS A 9 -9.67 4.87 12.45
C LYS A 9 -10.25 3.47 12.25
N LEU A 10 -10.30 3.00 10.99
CA LEU A 10 -10.82 1.67 10.66
C LEU A 10 -9.91 0.55 11.20
N PHE A 11 -8.60 0.79 11.18
CA PHE A 11 -7.60 -0.16 11.66
C PHE A 11 -7.68 -0.36 13.17
N GLY A 12 -7.85 0.70 13.95
CA GLY A 12 -8.04 0.61 15.40
C GLY A 12 -9.28 -0.21 15.79
N GLU A 13 -10.37 -0.07 15.02
CA GLU A 13 -11.61 -0.84 15.21
C GLU A 13 -11.49 -2.31 14.74
N THR A 14 -10.66 -2.59 13.75
CA THR A 14 -10.60 -3.90 13.06
C THR A 14 -9.42 -4.77 13.53
N PHE A 15 -8.38 -4.18 14.12
CA PHE A 15 -7.15 -4.90 14.47
C PHE A 15 -7.39 -6.02 15.49
N GLY A 16 -8.37 -5.88 16.38
CA GLY A 16 -8.76 -6.94 17.31
C GLY A 16 -9.34 -8.20 16.66
N VAL A 17 -9.76 -8.12 15.39
CA VAL A 17 -10.45 -9.20 14.66
C VAL A 17 -9.48 -9.96 13.73
N PHE A 18 -8.39 -9.32 13.27
CA PHE A 18 -7.53 -9.85 12.19
C PHE A 18 -6.14 -10.33 12.61
N ALA A 19 -5.84 -10.47 13.90
CA ALA A 19 -4.56 -11.00 14.39
C ALA A 19 -4.66 -12.42 14.97
N PRO A 20 -5.07 -13.46 14.19
CA PRO A 20 -5.22 -14.80 14.75
C PRO A 20 -3.88 -15.49 15.03
N ASP A 21 -2.73 -15.03 14.49
CA ASP A 21 -1.46 -15.78 14.60
C ASP A 21 -0.18 -14.93 14.71
N SER A 22 -0.27 -13.61 14.84
CA SER A 22 0.93 -12.81 15.08
C SER A 22 1.34 -12.93 16.54
N LYS A 23 2.55 -13.46 16.80
CA LYS A 23 3.15 -13.57 18.15
C LYS A 23 3.35 -12.22 18.86
N LYS A 24 3.04 -11.11 18.20
CA LYS A 24 3.08 -9.77 18.77
C LYS A 24 1.66 -9.41 19.27
N LYS A 25 1.42 -9.65 20.55
CA LYS A 25 0.23 -9.18 21.26
C LYS A 25 0.21 -7.65 21.14
N VAL A 26 -0.79 -7.07 20.45
CA VAL A 26 -1.01 -5.63 20.49
C VAL A 26 -1.26 -5.26 21.95
N ARG A 27 -0.45 -4.40 22.51
CA ARG A 27 -0.62 -3.90 23.87
C ARG A 27 -1.72 -2.86 23.80
N GLU A 28 -2.79 -3.05 24.55
CA GLU A 28 -3.97 -2.18 24.59
C GLU A 28 -3.67 -0.70 24.94
N ASP A 29 -2.45 -0.40 25.41
CA ASP A 29 -2.02 0.94 25.84
C ASP A 29 -0.87 1.53 24.99
N GLN A 30 -0.54 0.97 23.83
CA GLN A 30 0.57 1.47 23.03
C GLN A 30 0.08 2.10 21.73
N ALA A 31 0.42 3.38 21.51
CA ALA A 31 0.13 4.11 20.28
C ALA A 31 0.57 3.33 19.02
N LEU A 32 -0.33 3.24 18.04
CA LEU A 32 -0.16 2.45 16.82
C LEU A 32 0.76 3.17 15.83
N LYS A 33 1.90 2.55 15.52
CA LYS A 33 2.85 3.12 14.56
C LYS A 33 2.80 2.41 13.21
N VAL A 34 2.49 3.16 12.15
CA VAL A 34 2.27 2.62 10.81
C VAL A 34 3.22 3.26 9.80
N LEU A 35 3.88 2.41 9.00
CA LEU A 35 4.64 2.83 7.83
C LEU A 35 3.72 2.87 6.61
N ILE A 36 3.60 4.03 5.98
CA ILE A 36 2.81 4.24 4.76
C ILE A 36 3.73 4.30 3.54
N ILE A 37 3.36 3.62 2.45
CA ILE A 37 4.13 3.54 1.20
C ILE A 37 3.22 3.92 0.02
N ASN A 38 3.66 4.90 -0.77
CA ASN A 38 2.95 5.35 -1.96
C ASN A 38 3.92 5.45 -3.15
N PRO A 39 4.07 4.39 -3.94
CA PRO A 39 4.88 4.39 -5.16
C PRO A 39 4.17 5.19 -6.26
N GLY A 40 4.89 6.14 -6.86
CA GLY A 40 4.48 6.88 -8.04
C GLY A 40 5.38 6.57 -9.24
N ALA A 41 5.12 7.20 -10.38
CA ALA A 41 5.88 6.97 -11.61
C ALA A 41 7.38 7.22 -11.41
N THR A 42 7.74 8.40 -10.92
CA THR A 42 9.13 8.84 -10.78
C THR A 42 9.57 9.02 -9.32
N SER A 43 8.76 8.58 -8.35
CA SER A 43 9.11 8.71 -6.94
C SER A 43 8.41 7.66 -6.10
N THR A 44 8.94 7.42 -4.91
CA THR A 44 8.24 6.68 -3.85
C THR A 44 8.11 7.59 -2.64
N LYS A 45 6.89 7.83 -2.18
CA LYS A 45 6.66 8.62 -0.96
C LYS A 45 6.41 7.68 0.19
N ILE A 46 7.05 7.96 1.32
CA ILE A 46 6.81 7.25 2.58
C ILE A 46 6.41 8.24 3.67
N ALA A 47 5.64 7.76 4.62
CA ALA A 47 5.33 8.48 5.84
C ALA A 47 5.23 7.50 7.01
N VAL A 48 5.54 8.00 8.20
CA VAL A 48 5.31 7.28 9.46
C VAL A 48 4.25 8.03 10.24
N PHE A 49 3.24 7.32 10.64
CA PHE A 49 2.19 7.81 11.52
C PHE A 49 2.31 7.15 12.88
N ASP A 50 2.13 7.94 13.93
CA ASP A 50 1.93 7.51 15.29
C ASP A 50 0.50 7.92 15.65
N GLU A 51 -0.41 6.95 15.66
CA GLU A 51 -1.85 7.23 15.65
C GLU A 51 -2.22 8.15 14.47
N ASP A 52 -2.92 9.26 14.74
CA ASP A 52 -3.30 10.27 13.75
C ASP A 52 -2.19 11.27 13.40
N ASN A 53 -1.03 11.20 14.06
CA ASN A 53 0.05 12.16 13.90
C ASN A 53 1.06 11.67 12.87
N GLN A 54 1.27 12.43 11.79
CA GLN A 54 2.36 12.19 10.87
C GLN A 54 3.67 12.67 11.49
N ILE A 55 4.49 11.73 11.98
CA ILE A 55 5.77 12.03 12.65
C ILE A 55 6.97 12.03 11.70
N PHE A 56 6.83 11.44 10.50
CA PHE A 56 7.88 11.45 9.48
C PHE A 56 7.25 11.41 8.08
N LYS A 57 7.92 12.07 7.12
CA LYS A 57 7.56 12.00 5.69
C LYS A 57 8.81 12.19 4.84
N LYS A 58 8.95 11.37 3.79
CA LYS A 58 10.03 11.51 2.83
C LYS A 58 9.56 11.15 1.42
N GLY A 59 9.95 11.97 0.45
CA GLY A 59 9.93 11.64 -0.97
C GLY A 59 11.29 11.06 -1.38
N ILE A 60 11.26 10.02 -2.17
CA ILE A 60 12.42 9.35 -2.75
C ILE A 60 12.25 9.46 -4.26
N ASP A 61 12.99 10.32 -4.89
CA ASP A 61 12.95 10.49 -6.34
C ASP A 61 13.75 9.38 -7.02
N HIS A 62 13.24 8.93 -8.17
CA HIS A 62 13.86 7.94 -9.04
C HIS A 62 14.08 8.57 -10.40
N SER A 63 15.31 8.62 -10.84
CA SER A 63 15.64 9.16 -12.17
C SER A 63 15.13 8.25 -13.29
N ALA A 64 14.88 8.83 -14.46
CA ALA A 64 14.49 8.06 -15.63
C ALA A 64 15.54 6.97 -15.94
N GLN A 65 16.83 7.30 -15.86
CA GLN A 65 17.92 6.34 -16.10
C GLN A 65 17.91 5.14 -15.13
N GLU A 66 17.46 5.32 -13.89
CA GLU A 66 17.31 4.22 -12.94
C GLU A 66 16.11 3.34 -13.26
N LEU A 67 15.02 3.95 -13.74
CA LEU A 67 13.77 3.24 -14.02
C LEU A 67 13.80 2.57 -15.41
N ASP A 68 14.47 3.13 -16.39
CA ASP A 68 14.59 2.58 -17.76
C ASP A 68 15.33 1.23 -17.82
N ARG A 69 15.94 0.80 -16.71
CA ARG A 69 16.60 -0.52 -16.60
C ARG A 69 15.63 -1.66 -16.37
N PHE A 70 14.37 -1.37 -16.12
CA PHE A 70 13.36 -2.34 -15.77
C PHE A 70 12.33 -2.45 -16.89
N ASP A 71 12.15 -3.65 -17.42
CA ASP A 71 11.18 -3.92 -18.48
C ASP A 71 9.73 -3.84 -17.96
N ARG A 72 9.53 -4.27 -16.70
CA ARG A 72 8.22 -4.30 -16.06
C ARG A 72 8.22 -3.52 -14.75
N VAL A 73 7.03 -3.05 -14.35
CA VAL A 73 6.86 -2.34 -13.08
C VAL A 73 7.24 -3.22 -11.89
N ILE A 74 6.91 -4.51 -11.93
CA ILE A 74 7.22 -5.44 -10.84
C ILE A 74 8.73 -5.60 -10.62
N ASP A 75 9.53 -5.48 -11.67
CA ASP A 75 10.99 -5.63 -11.61
C ASP A 75 11.64 -4.50 -10.79
N GLN A 76 10.93 -3.37 -10.60
CA GLN A 76 11.37 -2.27 -9.74
C GLN A 76 11.23 -2.57 -8.23
N ALA A 77 10.62 -3.70 -7.86
CA ALA A 77 10.27 -3.98 -6.47
C ALA A 77 11.49 -3.96 -5.54
N ASP A 78 12.57 -4.65 -5.90
CA ASP A 78 13.78 -4.73 -5.07
C ASP A 78 14.47 -3.37 -4.95
N PHE A 79 14.56 -2.64 -6.06
CA PHE A 79 15.13 -1.30 -6.10
C PHE A 79 14.35 -0.34 -5.19
N ARG A 80 13.03 -0.30 -5.32
CA ARG A 80 12.17 0.56 -4.50
C ARG A 80 12.15 0.12 -3.04
N GLN A 81 12.12 -1.18 -2.75
CA GLN A 81 12.19 -1.69 -1.39
C GLN A 81 13.47 -1.22 -0.69
N LYS A 82 14.63 -1.36 -1.35
CA LYS A 82 15.90 -0.88 -0.80
C LYS A 82 15.85 0.61 -0.48
N ALA A 83 15.36 1.42 -1.41
CA ALA A 83 15.24 2.86 -1.22
C ALA A 83 14.32 3.23 -0.04
N ILE A 84 13.22 2.49 0.16
CA ILE A 84 12.32 2.66 1.31
C ILE A 84 13.05 2.32 2.62
N LEU A 85 13.74 1.19 2.67
CA LEU A 85 14.45 0.75 3.87
C LEU A 85 15.56 1.75 4.27
N ASP A 86 16.32 2.23 3.27
CA ASP A 86 17.35 3.27 3.48
C ASP A 86 16.72 4.56 4.02
N ALA A 87 15.56 4.96 3.49
CA ALA A 87 14.86 6.17 3.92
C ALA A 87 14.26 6.05 5.33
N VAL A 88 13.73 4.88 5.69
CA VAL A 88 13.24 4.55 7.04
C VAL A 88 14.40 4.63 8.05
N ALA A 89 15.54 4.02 7.73
CA ALA A 89 16.73 4.07 8.57
C ALA A 89 17.29 5.50 8.75
N GLN A 90 17.33 6.29 7.67
CA GLN A 90 17.72 7.70 7.72
C GLN A 90 16.75 8.54 8.57
N GLY A 91 15.49 8.16 8.65
CA GLY A 91 14.50 8.76 9.55
C GLY A 91 14.67 8.37 11.01
N GLY A 92 15.63 7.51 11.34
CA GLY A 92 15.87 7.03 12.71
C GLY A 92 14.96 5.90 13.16
N PHE A 93 14.22 5.26 12.23
CA PHE A 93 13.31 4.16 12.53
C PHE A 93 13.90 2.80 12.17
N ARG A 94 13.53 1.79 12.94
CA ARG A 94 13.76 0.37 12.64
C ARG A 94 12.42 -0.25 12.20
N LEU A 95 12.44 -1.25 11.36
CA LEU A 95 11.20 -1.95 10.94
C LEU A 95 10.42 -2.53 12.13
N THR A 96 11.12 -2.91 13.18
CA THR A 96 10.53 -3.43 14.43
C THR A 96 9.78 -2.38 15.26
N ASP A 97 9.93 -1.10 14.91
CA ASP A 97 9.22 -0.01 15.59
C ASP A 97 7.79 0.16 15.05
N PHE A 98 7.46 -0.51 13.92
CA PHE A 98 6.13 -0.45 13.32
C PHE A 98 5.25 -1.61 13.76
N ASP A 99 3.94 -1.34 13.81
CA ASP A 99 2.89 -2.33 14.09
C ASP A 99 2.22 -2.84 12.82
N ALA A 100 2.27 -2.04 11.75
CA ALA A 100 1.77 -2.41 10.43
C ALA A 100 2.50 -1.64 9.31
N VAL A 101 2.40 -2.17 8.09
CA VAL A 101 2.78 -1.47 6.86
C VAL A 101 1.55 -1.32 5.98
N CYS A 102 1.33 -0.12 5.43
CA CYS A 102 0.21 0.14 4.54
C CYS A 102 0.69 0.73 3.22
N GLY A 103 0.29 0.10 2.11
CA GLY A 103 0.52 0.60 0.77
C GLY A 103 -0.71 1.31 0.20
N ARG A 104 -0.51 2.29 -0.69
CA ARG A 104 -1.59 2.71 -1.57
C ARG A 104 -1.89 1.59 -2.56
N GLY A 105 -3.18 1.29 -2.76
CA GLY A 105 -3.60 0.29 -3.74
C GLY A 105 -3.37 0.75 -5.19
N GLY A 106 -3.23 -0.22 -6.08
CA GLY A 106 -2.96 -0.04 -7.50
C GLY A 106 -4.10 -0.51 -8.40
N LEU A 107 -3.75 -0.93 -9.63
CA LEU A 107 -4.66 -1.55 -10.58
C LEU A 107 -4.85 -3.04 -10.22
N TYR A 108 -5.83 -3.29 -9.40
CA TYR A 108 -6.29 -4.64 -9.02
C TYR A 108 -7.68 -4.88 -9.60
N ARG A 109 -8.30 -6.02 -9.26
CA ARG A 109 -9.72 -6.21 -9.55
C ARG A 109 -10.56 -5.12 -8.89
N PRO A 110 -11.65 -4.65 -9.51
CA PRO A 110 -12.54 -3.67 -8.91
C PRO A 110 -13.07 -4.17 -7.56
N ILE A 111 -12.93 -3.32 -6.54
CA ILE A 111 -13.41 -3.56 -5.19
C ILE A 111 -13.97 -2.24 -4.62
N PRO A 112 -14.86 -2.29 -3.63
CA PRO A 112 -15.30 -1.09 -2.91
C PRO A 112 -14.12 -0.32 -2.28
N SER A 113 -14.33 0.95 -1.94
CA SER A 113 -13.37 1.70 -1.13
C SER A 113 -13.17 1.04 0.24
N GLY A 114 -11.98 1.14 0.79
CA GLY A 114 -11.69 0.59 2.11
C GLY A 114 -10.24 0.18 2.31
N THR A 115 -10.02 -0.45 3.45
CA THR A 115 -8.74 -1.01 3.87
C THR A 115 -8.78 -2.53 3.78
N TYR A 116 -7.79 -3.09 3.12
CA TYR A 116 -7.72 -4.52 2.85
C TYR A 116 -6.37 -5.10 3.28
N ALA A 117 -6.38 -6.26 3.90
CA ALA A 117 -5.16 -7.03 4.13
C ALA A 117 -4.57 -7.50 2.79
N VAL A 118 -3.25 -7.43 2.67
CA VAL A 118 -2.56 -7.91 1.46
C VAL A 118 -2.54 -9.43 1.46
N SER A 119 -3.43 -10.03 0.67
CA SER A 119 -3.51 -11.48 0.49
C SER A 119 -2.58 -11.97 -0.63
N ASP A 120 -2.35 -13.29 -0.68
CA ASP A 120 -1.59 -13.92 -1.77
C ASP A 120 -2.28 -13.73 -3.14
N ALA A 121 -3.59 -13.52 -3.16
CA ALA A 121 -4.30 -13.18 -4.40
C ALA A 121 -3.88 -11.81 -4.92
N VAL A 122 -3.75 -10.81 -4.04
CA VAL A 122 -3.26 -9.47 -4.40
C VAL A 122 -1.81 -9.53 -4.88
N MET A 123 -0.96 -10.32 -4.21
CA MET A 123 0.44 -10.50 -4.64
C MET A 123 0.51 -11.06 -6.06
N ARG A 124 -0.28 -12.10 -6.38
CA ARG A 124 -0.36 -12.66 -7.74
C ARG A 124 -0.90 -11.65 -8.76
N ASP A 125 -1.92 -10.88 -8.40
CA ASP A 125 -2.48 -9.85 -9.30
C ASP A 125 -1.42 -8.77 -9.62
N VAL A 126 -0.56 -8.41 -8.68
CA VAL A 126 0.54 -7.47 -8.91
C VAL A 126 1.61 -8.08 -9.83
N GLU A 127 2.01 -9.33 -9.60
CA GLU A 127 3.03 -10.03 -10.38
C GLU A 127 2.59 -10.28 -11.82
N GLN A 128 1.32 -10.63 -12.03
CA GLN A 128 0.76 -10.96 -13.34
C GLN A 128 0.21 -9.73 -14.07
N ALA A 129 -0.15 -8.67 -13.34
CA ALA A 129 -0.73 -7.43 -13.83
C ALA A 129 -1.92 -7.60 -14.81
N PRO A 130 -2.92 -8.45 -14.52
CA PRO A 130 -4.01 -8.73 -15.45
C PRO A 130 -4.89 -7.50 -15.73
N TYR A 131 -4.81 -6.48 -14.88
CA TYR A 131 -5.55 -5.22 -15.01
C TYR A 131 -4.67 -4.06 -15.49
N GLY A 132 -3.43 -4.35 -15.86
CA GLY A 132 -2.44 -3.38 -16.32
C GLY A 132 -1.34 -3.08 -15.31
N GLU A 133 -0.25 -2.54 -15.82
CA GLU A 133 0.93 -2.15 -15.03
C GLU A 133 0.88 -0.67 -14.67
N HIS A 134 1.00 -0.38 -13.39
CA HIS A 134 1.15 0.98 -12.88
C HIS A 134 2.02 0.94 -11.62
N PRO A 135 2.90 1.93 -11.40
CA PRO A 135 3.78 1.95 -10.21
C PRO A 135 3.04 1.82 -8.89
N SER A 136 1.81 2.31 -8.78
CA SER A 136 0.99 2.12 -7.57
C SER A 136 0.67 0.65 -7.26
N ASN A 137 0.77 -0.26 -8.25
CA ASN A 137 0.58 -1.69 -8.01
C ASN A 137 1.58 -2.21 -6.98
N LEU A 138 2.78 -1.62 -6.95
CA LEU A 138 3.82 -1.98 -5.98
C LEU A 138 3.49 -1.57 -4.54
N GLY A 139 2.48 -0.74 -4.30
CA GLY A 139 2.17 -0.28 -2.94
C GLY A 139 1.84 -1.43 -1.99
N ALA A 140 0.86 -2.27 -2.35
CA ALA A 140 0.50 -3.45 -1.58
C ALA A 140 1.64 -4.48 -1.55
N TYR A 141 2.31 -4.68 -2.68
CA TYR A 141 3.41 -5.64 -2.83
C TYR A 141 4.58 -5.31 -1.90
N LEU A 142 5.03 -4.07 -1.88
CA LEU A 142 6.11 -3.59 -1.01
C LEU A 142 5.69 -3.61 0.46
N ALA A 143 4.43 -3.23 0.76
CA ALA A 143 3.92 -3.30 2.12
C ALA A 143 3.99 -4.73 2.67
N ARG A 144 3.55 -5.73 1.90
CA ARG A 144 3.60 -7.14 2.30
C ARG A 144 5.04 -7.62 2.47
N ARG A 145 5.92 -7.37 1.51
CA ARG A 145 7.31 -7.79 1.60
C ARG A 145 8.03 -7.20 2.81
N ILE A 146 7.81 -5.92 3.10
CA ILE A 146 8.44 -5.25 4.25
C ILE A 146 7.82 -5.76 5.56
N GLY A 147 6.50 -5.95 5.61
CA GLY A 147 5.82 -6.53 6.76
C GLY A 147 6.33 -7.93 7.10
N ASP A 148 6.48 -8.79 6.09
CA ASP A 148 6.96 -10.16 6.24
C ASP A 148 8.40 -10.22 6.80
N MET A 149 9.26 -9.21 6.53
CA MET A 149 10.63 -9.17 7.07
C MET A 149 10.66 -9.15 8.61
N VAL A 150 9.63 -8.62 9.25
CA VAL A 150 9.57 -8.46 10.73
C VAL A 150 8.31 -9.07 11.34
N GLY A 151 7.49 -9.73 10.54
CA GLY A 151 6.31 -10.45 10.99
C GLY A 151 5.15 -9.54 11.43
N ILE A 152 4.98 -8.38 10.79
CA ILE A 152 3.87 -7.45 11.03
C ILE A 152 2.89 -7.47 9.85
N PRO A 153 1.60 -7.16 10.10
CA PRO A 153 0.58 -7.19 9.05
C PRO A 153 0.80 -6.10 7.99
N ALA A 154 0.41 -6.42 6.76
CA ALA A 154 0.43 -5.51 5.63
C ALA A 154 -0.97 -5.27 5.08
N PHE A 155 -1.25 -4.02 4.75
CA PHE A 155 -2.53 -3.56 4.23
C PHE A 155 -2.34 -2.71 2.98
N PHE A 156 -3.43 -2.52 2.24
CA PHE A 156 -3.53 -1.48 1.23
C PHE A 156 -4.86 -0.76 1.33
N VAL A 157 -4.89 0.48 0.87
CA VAL A 157 -6.08 1.34 0.93
C VAL A 157 -6.39 1.91 -0.43
N ASP A 158 -7.67 2.09 -0.69
CA ASP A 158 -8.26 2.80 -1.82
C ASP A 158 -7.45 2.62 -3.11
N PRO A 159 -7.47 1.42 -3.71
CA PRO A 159 -6.81 1.20 -4.98
C PRO A 159 -7.44 2.10 -6.05
N VAL A 160 -6.69 2.41 -7.10
CA VAL A 160 -7.18 3.24 -8.22
C VAL A 160 -8.34 2.59 -8.97
N CYS A 161 -8.61 1.32 -8.72
CA CYS A 161 -9.73 0.55 -9.26
C CYS A 161 -10.95 0.50 -8.31
N VAL A 162 -11.02 1.38 -7.32
CA VAL A 162 -12.23 1.51 -6.49
C VAL A 162 -13.42 1.85 -7.36
N ASP A 163 -14.45 1.02 -7.27
CA ASP A 163 -15.71 1.23 -7.97
C ASP A 163 -16.76 1.77 -7.00
N GLU A 164 -16.99 3.07 -7.07
CA GLU A 164 -18.06 3.79 -6.37
C GLU A 164 -19.07 4.40 -7.35
N MET A 165 -19.03 3.93 -8.62
CA MET A 165 -19.92 4.44 -9.65
C MET A 165 -21.33 3.87 -9.46
N THR A 166 -22.32 4.72 -9.69
CA THR A 166 -23.71 4.24 -9.84
C THR A 166 -23.83 3.40 -11.12
N GLU A 167 -24.80 2.50 -11.16
CA GLU A 167 -25.01 1.61 -12.32
C GLU A 167 -25.09 2.41 -13.65
N VAL A 168 -25.76 3.56 -13.63
CA VAL A 168 -25.90 4.42 -14.82
C VAL A 168 -24.56 5.01 -15.28
N ALA A 169 -23.65 5.31 -14.35
CA ALA A 169 -22.35 5.89 -14.68
C ALA A 169 -21.38 4.90 -15.36
N HIS A 170 -21.66 3.59 -15.28
CA HIS A 170 -20.92 2.56 -16.02
C HIS A 170 -21.17 2.62 -17.53
N TYR A 171 -22.30 3.16 -17.98
CA TYR A 171 -22.62 3.23 -19.39
C TYR A 171 -21.92 4.40 -20.08
N THR A 172 -21.13 4.10 -21.12
CA THR A 172 -20.36 5.12 -21.86
C THR A 172 -21.15 5.79 -22.96
N GLY A 173 -22.38 5.32 -23.25
CA GLY A 173 -23.15 5.69 -24.44
C GLY A 173 -22.75 4.91 -25.70
N PHE A 174 -21.70 4.10 -25.64
CA PHE A 174 -21.28 3.20 -26.71
C PHE A 174 -21.42 1.75 -26.24
N ALA A 175 -22.41 1.04 -26.73
CA ALA A 175 -22.86 -0.27 -26.23
C ALA A 175 -21.76 -1.32 -25.96
N PRO A 176 -20.68 -1.45 -26.78
CA PRO A 176 -19.63 -2.41 -26.53
C PRO A 176 -18.75 -2.10 -25.33
N PHE A 177 -18.79 -0.85 -24.80
CA PHE A 177 -17.91 -0.41 -23.73
C PHE A 177 -18.70 -0.05 -22.46
N ARG A 178 -18.33 -0.73 -21.39
CA ARG A 178 -18.77 -0.40 -20.04
C ARG A 178 -17.54 -0.04 -19.20
N ARG A 179 -17.64 1.01 -18.40
CA ARG A 179 -16.59 1.34 -17.41
C ARG A 179 -16.60 0.30 -16.30
N LEU A 180 -15.43 -0.03 -15.78
CA LEU A 180 -15.28 -0.94 -14.65
C LEU A 180 -15.10 -0.20 -13.33
N CYS A 181 -14.57 1.02 -13.39
CA CYS A 181 -14.35 1.93 -12.26
C CYS A 181 -14.09 3.35 -12.79
#